data_a4452fc0ef762b65037d51b514b38b82
#
_entry.id   a4452fc0ef762b65037d51b514b38b82
#
_cell.length_a   1.000
_cell.length_b   1.000
_cell.length_c   1.000
_cell.angle_alpha   90.00
_cell.angle_beta   90.00
_cell.angle_gamma   90.00
#
_symmetry.space_group_name_H-M   'P 1'
#
loop_
_entity.id
_entity.type
_entity.pdbx_description
1 polymer ?
#
loop_
_entity_poly.entity_id
_entity_poly.type
_entity_poly.pdbx_seq_one_letter_code
_entity_poly.pdbx_strand_id
1 'polypeptide(L)'
;MVMKVMDSLTQDQLNWLNQWDLEIEIHHFLVAITHPSYHAIDPNATDYERYEFLGDSVLDLLAAELLFKSKGALSEGEMTRGRTKLVKNEHLAESYDFLHLQDIIITATHYTPTMKDKANFVEALFGALFLSKGYATCKTLWGKINQHIDFPLGKTTISEDHLHPKIRDRKNDIETLYGDLELIPKDPITTLQELCLKNKKPLPKYKLIRRRGPDHQPQFAYQVTVTPFQKILNEDIVAIGRGNSKQKAKFAAAAKLCEMIYLPYISQ
;
A
#
# COMPACT_ATOMS: atom_id res chain seq x y z
N MET A 1 -17.76 24.46 26.35
CA MET A 1 -16.57 25.25 25.94
C MET A 1 -15.28 24.43 25.97
N VAL A 2 -15.35 23.10 25.88
CA VAL A 2 -14.20 22.19 25.95
C VAL A 2 -13.80 21.57 24.56
N MET A 3 -14.52 21.88 23.50
CA MET A 3 -14.26 21.36 22.14
C MET A 3 -13.28 22.18 21.30
N LYS A 4 -12.46 23.05 21.86
CA LYS A 4 -11.71 24.05 21.09
C LYS A 4 -10.19 23.86 21.01
N VAL A 5 -9.61 22.82 21.61
CA VAL A 5 -8.15 22.60 21.58
C VAL A 5 -7.71 21.49 20.61
N MET A 6 -8.62 20.62 20.17
CA MET A 6 -8.31 19.53 19.22
C MET A 6 -8.61 19.85 17.74
N ASP A 7 -8.96 21.07 17.40
CA ASP A 7 -9.43 21.41 16.05
C ASP A 7 -8.33 21.88 15.08
N SER A 8 -7.06 21.96 15.49
CA SER A 8 -5.99 22.38 14.59
C SER A 8 -4.71 21.58 14.83
N LEU A 9 -4.19 21.02 13.75
CA LEU A 9 -2.87 20.39 13.73
C LEU A 9 -1.77 21.44 13.98
N THR A 10 -0.72 21.05 14.68
CA THR A 10 0.52 21.85 14.76
C THR A 10 1.22 21.87 13.40
N GLN A 11 2.13 22.82 13.20
CA GLN A 11 2.92 22.89 11.97
C GLN A 11 3.75 21.63 11.76
N ASP A 12 4.29 21.03 12.82
CA ASP A 12 5.08 19.79 12.74
C ASP A 12 4.21 18.61 12.33
N GLN A 13 2.99 18.50 12.85
CA GLN A 13 2.03 17.47 12.44
C GLN A 13 1.60 17.63 10.98
N LEU A 14 1.37 18.85 10.49
CA LEU A 14 1.08 19.12 9.09
C LEU A 14 2.27 18.76 8.18
N ASN A 15 3.48 19.14 8.58
CA ASN A 15 4.70 18.84 7.84
C ASN A 15 4.90 17.32 7.76
N TRP A 16 4.65 16.60 8.86
CA TRP A 16 4.75 15.15 8.92
C TRP A 16 3.76 14.47 7.98
N LEU A 17 2.47 14.87 7.99
CA LEU A 17 1.46 14.33 7.08
C LEU A 17 1.85 14.55 5.61
N ASN A 18 2.35 15.73 5.27
CA ASN A 18 2.82 16.05 3.92
C ASN A 18 4.04 15.23 3.52
N GLN A 19 5.01 15.03 4.43
CA GLN A 19 6.22 14.24 4.18
C GLN A 19 5.89 12.78 3.79
N TRP A 20 4.90 12.20 4.46
CA TRP A 20 4.50 10.81 4.22
C TRP A 20 3.41 10.67 3.14
N ASP A 21 2.89 11.80 2.62
CA ASP A 21 1.77 11.84 1.66
C ASP A 21 0.55 11.09 2.21
N LEU A 22 0.19 11.41 3.47
CA LEU A 22 -0.91 10.78 4.18
C LEU A 22 -2.08 11.73 4.33
N GLU A 23 -3.22 11.30 3.82
CA GLU A 23 -4.51 11.94 4.04
C GLU A 23 -5.27 11.16 5.12
N ILE A 24 -5.17 11.58 6.38
CA ILE A 24 -5.91 11.01 7.51
C ILE A 24 -6.92 12.04 7.99
N GLU A 25 -8.13 11.62 8.37
CA GLU A 25 -9.08 12.51 9.03
C GLU A 25 -8.47 13.05 10.33
N ILE A 26 -8.51 14.37 10.52
CA ILE A 26 -7.82 15.07 11.62
C ILE A 26 -8.16 14.47 12.99
N HIS A 27 -9.45 14.16 13.20
CA HIS A 27 -9.89 13.54 14.46
C HIS A 27 -9.22 12.17 14.68
N HIS A 28 -9.23 11.29 13.70
CA HIS A 28 -8.59 9.98 13.79
C HIS A 28 -7.09 10.11 14.04
N PHE A 29 -6.44 11.02 13.33
CA PHE A 29 -5.00 11.28 13.47
C PHE A 29 -4.64 11.75 14.88
N LEU A 30 -5.30 12.79 15.38
CA LEU A 30 -5.01 13.35 16.71
C LEU A 30 -5.22 12.33 17.83
N VAL A 31 -6.28 11.54 17.77
CA VAL A 31 -6.52 10.47 18.77
C VAL A 31 -5.42 9.41 18.69
N ALA A 32 -5.04 8.97 17.48
CA ALA A 32 -4.02 7.92 17.30
C ALA A 32 -2.61 8.34 17.79
N ILE A 33 -2.31 9.63 17.82
CA ILE A 33 -1.02 10.13 18.32
C ILE A 33 -1.08 10.62 19.79
N THR A 34 -2.23 10.48 20.47
CA THR A 34 -2.40 10.89 21.88
C THR A 34 -2.19 9.69 22.81
N HIS A 35 -1.18 9.79 23.66
CA HIS A 35 -0.84 8.76 24.65
C HIS A 35 -1.76 8.85 25.89
N PRO A 36 -2.12 7.74 26.56
CA PRO A 36 -2.90 7.76 27.80
C PRO A 36 -2.33 8.65 28.91
N SER A 37 -1.00 8.85 28.97
CA SER A 37 -0.39 9.78 29.92
C SER A 37 -0.92 11.21 29.82
N TYR A 38 -1.44 11.61 28.65
CA TYR A 38 -1.98 12.95 28.43
C TYR A 38 -3.21 13.24 29.28
N HIS A 39 -3.89 12.20 29.81
CA HIS A 39 -4.98 12.36 30.79
C HIS A 39 -4.55 13.10 32.07
N ALA A 40 -3.25 13.14 32.38
CA ALA A 40 -2.73 13.98 33.48
C ALA A 40 -2.85 15.47 33.17
N ILE A 41 -2.95 15.86 31.90
CA ILE A 41 -3.10 17.25 31.43
C ILE A 41 -4.57 17.53 31.10
N ASP A 42 -5.22 16.66 30.35
CA ASP A 42 -6.64 16.74 30.02
C ASP A 42 -7.32 15.38 30.33
N PRO A 43 -8.01 15.27 31.48
CA PRO A 43 -8.70 14.03 31.87
C PRO A 43 -9.81 13.58 30.91
N ASN A 44 -10.28 14.46 30.00
CA ASN A 44 -11.32 14.14 29.02
C ASN A 44 -10.75 13.87 27.62
N ALA A 45 -9.44 13.91 27.46
CA ALA A 45 -8.83 13.56 26.17
C ALA A 45 -9.17 12.13 25.78
N THR A 46 -9.30 11.87 24.48
CA THR A 46 -9.39 10.52 23.96
C THR A 46 -7.99 10.10 23.51
N ASP A 47 -7.55 8.93 23.93
CA ASP A 47 -6.24 8.38 23.61
C ASP A 47 -6.28 7.31 22.53
N TYR A 48 -5.12 6.77 22.21
CA TYR A 48 -4.90 5.84 21.10
C TYR A 48 -5.41 4.42 21.32
N GLU A 49 -5.77 3.96 22.53
CA GLU A 49 -5.97 2.54 22.83
C GLU A 49 -6.97 1.82 21.91
N ARG A 50 -8.04 2.49 21.50
CA ARG A 50 -9.02 1.90 20.58
C ARG A 50 -8.48 1.78 19.15
N TYR A 51 -7.61 2.69 18.75
CA TYR A 51 -6.97 2.66 17.42
C TYR A 51 -5.83 1.65 17.40
N GLU A 52 -5.08 1.48 18.49
CA GLU A 52 -4.12 0.41 18.73
C GLU A 52 -4.77 -0.95 18.50
N PHE A 53 -5.89 -1.23 19.18
CA PHE A 53 -6.63 -2.49 19.03
C PHE A 53 -7.00 -2.80 17.57
N LEU A 54 -7.47 -1.80 16.82
CA LEU A 54 -7.81 -1.98 15.41
C LEU A 54 -6.55 -2.14 14.55
N GLY A 55 -5.55 -1.33 14.81
CA GLY A 55 -4.32 -1.29 14.02
C GLY A 55 -3.48 -2.55 14.15
N ASP A 56 -3.43 -3.18 15.33
CA ASP A 56 -2.83 -4.50 15.53
C ASP A 56 -3.40 -5.51 14.52
N SER A 57 -4.72 -5.59 14.41
CA SER A 57 -5.39 -6.47 13.45
C SER A 57 -5.08 -6.12 11.99
N VAL A 58 -4.97 -4.83 11.67
CA VAL A 58 -4.61 -4.36 10.32
C VAL A 58 -3.16 -4.73 9.98
N LEU A 59 -2.22 -4.54 10.90
CA LEU A 59 -0.81 -4.90 10.73
C LEU A 59 -0.63 -6.41 10.61
N ASP A 60 -1.34 -7.20 11.41
CA ASP A 60 -1.36 -8.66 11.30
C ASP A 60 -1.81 -9.12 9.90
N LEU A 61 -2.86 -8.50 9.35
CA LEU A 61 -3.33 -8.80 8.00
C LEU A 61 -2.30 -8.39 6.93
N LEU A 62 -1.68 -7.20 7.07
CA LEU A 62 -0.64 -6.72 6.15
C LEU A 62 0.58 -7.64 6.16
N ALA A 63 1.03 -8.06 7.33
CA ALA A 63 2.13 -9.00 7.50
C ALA A 63 1.81 -10.37 6.89
N ALA A 64 0.59 -10.88 7.14
CA ALA A 64 0.13 -12.15 6.56
C ALA A 64 0.08 -12.08 5.02
N GLU A 65 -0.46 -11.00 4.45
CA GLU A 65 -0.51 -10.80 2.99
C GLU A 65 0.90 -10.70 2.38
N LEU A 66 1.81 -9.96 3.02
CA LEU A 66 3.20 -9.82 2.58
C LEU A 66 3.89 -11.19 2.50
N LEU A 67 3.77 -12.01 3.55
CA LEU A 67 4.38 -13.33 3.63
C LEU A 67 3.75 -14.30 2.64
N PHE A 68 2.44 -14.28 2.49
CA PHE A 68 1.72 -15.14 1.55
C PHE A 68 2.12 -14.85 0.09
N LYS A 69 2.37 -13.58 -0.24
CA LYS A 69 2.79 -13.14 -1.58
C LYS A 69 4.32 -13.15 -1.78
N SER A 70 5.10 -13.54 -0.76
CA SER A 70 6.56 -13.57 -0.87
C SER A 70 7.01 -14.58 -1.93
N LYS A 71 8.07 -14.22 -2.68
CA LYS A 71 8.70 -15.12 -3.66
C LYS A 71 9.39 -16.28 -2.94
N GLY A 72 8.77 -17.40 -2.93
CA GLY A 72 9.24 -18.59 -2.26
C GLY A 72 8.12 -19.13 -1.39
N ALA A 73 7.36 -20.16 -1.83
CA ALA A 73 6.20 -20.66 -1.12
C ALA A 73 6.58 -21.03 0.32
N LEU A 74 6.44 -20.07 1.23
CA LEU A 74 6.66 -20.28 2.66
C LEU A 74 5.61 -21.29 3.15
N SER A 75 6.04 -22.25 3.97
CA SER A 75 5.11 -23.11 4.69
C SER A 75 4.27 -22.29 5.68
N GLU A 76 3.12 -22.83 6.08
CA GLU A 76 2.26 -22.18 7.11
C GLU A 76 3.07 -21.81 8.36
N GLY A 77 3.89 -22.74 8.87
CA GLY A 77 4.74 -22.47 10.04
C GLY A 77 5.78 -21.38 9.85
N GLU A 78 6.33 -21.23 8.62
CA GLU A 78 7.24 -20.11 8.28
C GLU A 78 6.50 -18.79 8.21
N MET A 79 5.32 -18.77 7.61
CA MET A 79 4.45 -17.58 7.56
C MET A 79 4.04 -17.14 8.97
N THR A 80 3.65 -18.08 9.83
CA THR A 80 3.28 -17.79 11.23
C THR A 80 4.47 -17.19 12.00
N ARG A 81 5.67 -17.76 11.89
CA ARG A 81 6.88 -17.20 12.53
C ARG A 81 7.28 -15.86 11.93
N GLY A 82 7.15 -15.70 10.61
CA GLY A 82 7.43 -14.45 9.91
C GLY A 82 6.47 -13.34 10.36
N ARG A 83 5.18 -13.62 10.43
CA ARG A 83 4.17 -12.67 10.92
C ARG A 83 4.52 -12.19 12.33
N THR A 84 4.73 -13.10 13.28
CA THR A 84 5.11 -12.75 14.66
C THR A 84 6.34 -11.83 14.71
N LYS A 85 7.32 -12.00 13.81
CA LYS A 85 8.49 -11.12 13.75
C LYS A 85 8.18 -9.75 13.20
N LEU A 86 7.31 -9.66 12.19
CA LEU A 86 6.94 -8.40 11.54
C LEU A 86 6.09 -7.48 12.43
N VAL A 87 5.27 -8.05 13.31
CA VAL A 87 4.38 -7.28 14.19
C VAL A 87 4.85 -7.24 15.65
N LYS A 88 6.06 -7.71 15.95
CA LYS A 88 6.60 -7.63 17.31
C LYS A 88 6.99 -6.20 17.68
N ASN A 89 6.96 -5.90 18.98
CA ASN A 89 7.21 -4.56 19.52
C ASN A 89 8.55 -3.96 19.06
N GLU A 90 9.63 -4.77 18.93
CA GLU A 90 10.91 -4.28 18.48
C GLU A 90 10.87 -3.76 17.04
N HIS A 91 10.23 -4.50 16.12
CA HIS A 91 10.10 -4.08 14.72
C HIS A 91 9.17 -2.87 14.58
N LEU A 92 8.08 -2.82 15.35
CA LEU A 92 7.18 -1.66 15.35
C LEU A 92 7.85 -0.44 15.99
N ALA A 93 8.70 -0.63 17.01
CA ALA A 93 9.47 0.48 17.58
C ALA A 93 10.51 1.04 16.58
N GLU A 94 11.16 0.19 15.77
CA GLU A 94 11.99 0.63 14.65
C GLU A 94 11.17 1.39 13.60
N SER A 95 9.94 0.95 13.35
CA SER A 95 8.99 1.64 12.46
C SER A 95 8.59 3.02 13.00
N TYR A 96 8.38 3.14 14.31
CA TYR A 96 8.13 4.41 14.99
C TYR A 96 9.28 5.40 14.78
N ASP A 97 10.53 4.95 14.98
CA ASP A 97 11.73 5.76 14.82
C ASP A 97 11.93 6.16 13.34
N PHE A 98 11.70 5.24 12.40
CA PHE A 98 11.75 5.52 10.96
C PHE A 98 10.72 6.55 10.51
N LEU A 99 9.50 6.48 11.06
CA LEU A 99 8.42 7.43 10.78
C LEU A 99 8.60 8.78 11.48
N HIS A 100 9.59 8.93 12.37
CA HIS A 100 9.80 10.13 13.18
C HIS A 100 8.56 10.52 13.98
N LEU A 101 7.84 9.53 14.57
CA LEU A 101 6.63 9.79 15.32
C LEU A 101 6.86 10.60 16.60
N GLN A 102 8.07 10.55 17.17
CA GLN A 102 8.46 11.35 18.33
C GLN A 102 8.24 12.86 18.14
N ASP A 103 8.22 13.34 16.90
CA ASP A 103 8.12 14.76 16.59
C ASP A 103 6.67 15.26 16.63
N ILE A 104 5.68 14.34 16.64
CA ILE A 104 4.26 14.67 16.48
C ILE A 104 3.34 14.13 17.57
N ILE A 105 3.80 13.20 18.43
CA ILE A 105 2.98 12.58 19.47
C ILE A 105 2.55 13.57 20.55
N ILE A 106 1.42 13.28 21.18
CA ILE A 106 0.84 14.05 22.27
C ILE A 106 0.92 13.22 23.56
N THR A 107 1.72 13.69 24.52
CA THR A 107 1.97 12.98 25.78
C THR A 107 1.95 13.95 26.97
N ALA A 108 2.00 13.44 28.20
CA ALA A 108 2.28 14.27 29.37
C ALA A 108 3.66 14.93 29.25
N THR A 109 3.82 16.05 29.93
CA THR A 109 5.11 16.77 29.99
C THR A 109 6.21 15.84 30.53
N HIS A 110 7.36 15.81 29.85
CA HIS A 110 8.52 14.97 30.18
C HIS A 110 8.28 13.45 30.09
N TYR A 111 7.20 13.02 29.43
CA TYR A 111 6.99 11.60 29.16
C TYR A 111 7.94 11.10 28.06
N THR A 112 8.57 9.96 28.29
CA THR A 112 9.43 9.29 27.29
C THR A 112 8.80 7.95 26.92
N PRO A 113 8.42 7.74 25.65
CA PRO A 113 7.82 6.49 25.22
C PRO A 113 8.75 5.30 25.44
N THR A 114 8.22 4.22 26.02
CA THR A 114 8.87 2.93 26.09
C THR A 114 8.84 2.23 24.73
N MET A 115 9.54 1.12 24.57
CA MET A 115 9.46 0.30 23.35
C MET A 115 8.03 -0.12 23.04
N LYS A 116 7.26 -0.48 24.07
CA LYS A 116 5.85 -0.86 23.91
C LYS A 116 5.00 0.32 23.45
N ASP A 117 5.20 1.51 24.03
CA ASP A 117 4.45 2.70 23.62
C ASP A 117 4.74 3.09 22.16
N LYS A 118 6.00 2.95 21.73
CA LYS A 118 6.39 3.17 20.33
C LYS A 118 5.64 2.23 19.40
N ALA A 119 5.55 0.94 19.75
CA ALA A 119 4.78 -0.03 18.98
C ALA A 119 3.30 0.34 18.93
N ASN A 120 2.69 0.65 20.09
CA ASN A 120 1.29 1.04 20.21
C ASN A 120 0.95 2.28 19.35
N PHE A 121 1.85 3.28 19.28
CA PHE A 121 1.65 4.43 18.39
C PHE A 121 1.61 4.04 16.90
N VAL A 122 2.45 3.09 16.48
CA VAL A 122 2.44 2.60 15.09
C VAL A 122 1.13 1.86 14.83
N GLU A 123 0.73 0.96 15.72
CA GLU A 123 -0.55 0.26 15.62
C GLU A 123 -1.70 1.26 15.53
N ALA A 124 -1.76 2.24 16.43
CA ALA A 124 -2.81 3.25 16.43
C ALA A 124 -2.84 4.08 15.14
N LEU A 125 -1.68 4.47 14.62
CA LEU A 125 -1.58 5.16 13.34
C LEU A 125 -2.17 4.33 12.19
N PHE A 126 -1.87 3.02 12.14
CA PHE A 126 -2.45 2.13 11.13
C PHE A 126 -3.97 1.95 11.32
N GLY A 127 -4.46 1.92 12.55
CA GLY A 127 -5.89 1.92 12.85
C GLY A 127 -6.60 3.18 12.35
N ALA A 128 -6.02 4.36 12.60
CA ALA A 128 -6.54 5.65 12.12
C ALA A 128 -6.51 5.76 10.59
N LEU A 129 -5.41 5.32 9.98
CA LEU A 129 -5.24 5.32 8.53
C LEU A 129 -6.25 4.39 7.85
N PHE A 130 -6.48 3.21 8.43
CA PHE A 130 -7.46 2.25 7.94
C PHE A 130 -8.88 2.83 7.95
N LEU A 131 -9.30 3.48 9.05
CA LEU A 131 -10.62 4.11 9.15
C LEU A 131 -10.77 5.28 8.16
N SER A 132 -9.72 6.05 7.95
CA SER A 132 -9.75 7.23 7.08
C SER A 132 -9.70 6.87 5.59
N LYS A 133 -8.86 5.93 5.20
CA LYS A 133 -8.49 5.66 3.79
C LYS A 133 -8.48 4.18 3.39
N GLY A 134 -8.78 3.29 4.31
CA GLY A 134 -8.87 1.86 4.04
C GLY A 134 -7.53 1.14 3.88
N TYR A 135 -7.62 -0.14 3.57
CA TYR A 135 -6.51 -1.09 3.55
C TYR A 135 -5.39 -0.74 2.55
N ALA A 136 -5.76 -0.24 1.36
CA ALA A 136 -4.77 0.04 0.30
C ALA A 136 -3.74 1.10 0.73
N THR A 137 -4.17 2.13 1.44
CA THR A 137 -3.28 3.18 1.95
C THR A 137 -2.37 2.64 3.07
N CYS A 138 -2.92 1.84 3.99
CA CYS A 138 -2.13 1.14 5.00
C CYS A 138 -1.04 0.27 4.35
N LYS A 139 -1.38 -0.48 3.30
CA LYS A 139 -0.44 -1.33 2.56
C LYS A 139 0.69 -0.52 1.91
N THR A 140 0.38 0.65 1.37
CA THR A 140 1.38 1.54 0.77
C THR A 140 2.38 2.03 1.82
N LEU A 141 1.91 2.49 2.98
CA LEU A 141 2.77 2.93 4.08
C LEU A 141 3.60 1.76 4.64
N TRP A 142 2.98 0.60 4.86
CA TRP A 142 3.64 -0.62 5.31
C TRP A 142 4.76 -1.07 4.37
N GLY A 143 4.53 -0.96 3.05
CA GLY A 143 5.53 -1.21 2.03
C GLY A 143 6.75 -0.29 2.12
N LYS A 144 6.55 1.01 2.35
CA LYS A 144 7.63 2.00 2.54
C LYS A 144 8.47 1.66 3.78
N ILE A 145 7.83 1.30 4.90
CA ILE A 145 8.49 0.91 6.15
C ILE A 145 9.37 -0.34 5.92
N ASN A 146 8.81 -1.40 5.37
CA ASN A 146 9.52 -2.67 5.20
C ASN A 146 10.61 -2.65 4.12
N GLN A 147 10.58 -1.71 3.18
CA GLN A 147 11.69 -1.48 2.25
C GLN A 147 12.90 -0.83 2.94
N HIS A 148 12.67 -0.03 3.96
CA HIS A 148 13.70 0.67 4.69
C HIS A 148 14.32 -0.20 5.81
N ILE A 149 13.46 -0.88 6.55
CA ILE A 149 13.88 -1.81 7.59
C ILE A 149 14.18 -3.14 6.89
N ASP A 150 15.46 -3.46 6.66
CA ASP A 150 15.89 -4.68 5.98
C ASP A 150 15.46 -5.92 6.79
N PHE A 151 14.23 -6.37 6.52
CA PHE A 151 13.68 -7.55 7.18
C PHE A 151 14.19 -8.78 6.42
N PRO A 152 15.02 -9.63 7.04
CA PRO A 152 15.50 -10.84 6.40
C PRO A 152 14.35 -11.84 6.30
N LEU A 153 13.52 -11.69 5.27
CA LEU A 153 12.76 -12.81 4.74
C LEU A 153 13.82 -13.82 4.30
N GLY A 154 14.11 -14.79 5.14
CA GLY A 154 15.17 -15.75 4.91
C GLY A 154 15.14 -16.22 3.46
N LYS A 155 16.31 -16.30 2.80
CA LYS A 155 16.47 -16.94 1.50
C LYS A 155 16.03 -18.40 1.63
N THR A 156 14.73 -18.65 1.65
CA THR A 156 14.18 -19.99 1.64
C THR A 156 14.17 -20.42 0.19
N THR A 157 15.21 -21.14 -0.23
CA THR A 157 15.15 -21.97 -1.42
C THR A 157 14.03 -22.97 -1.19
N ILE A 158 12.96 -22.87 -1.98
CA ILE A 158 11.96 -23.94 -2.05
C ILE A 158 12.70 -25.16 -2.59
N SER A 159 12.84 -26.20 -1.76
CA SER A 159 13.05 -27.52 -2.33
C SER A 159 11.73 -27.92 -3.00
N GLU A 160 11.79 -28.38 -4.24
CA GLU A 160 10.64 -28.88 -5.01
C GLU A 160 9.88 -30.02 -4.27
N ASP A 161 10.46 -30.52 -3.18
CA ASP A 161 9.93 -31.60 -2.35
C ASP A 161 8.67 -31.22 -1.52
N HIS A 162 8.38 -29.92 -1.35
CA HIS A 162 7.21 -29.46 -0.58
C HIS A 162 5.95 -29.23 -1.45
N LEU A 163 6.04 -29.38 -2.77
CA LEU A 163 4.88 -29.32 -3.64
C LEU A 163 4.10 -30.64 -3.59
N HIS A 164 2.78 -30.55 -3.33
CA HIS A 164 1.91 -31.71 -3.38
C HIS A 164 2.08 -32.42 -4.75
N PRO A 165 2.24 -33.76 -4.82
CA PRO A 165 2.52 -34.49 -6.07
C PRO A 165 1.60 -34.13 -7.23
N LYS A 166 0.30 -33.89 -6.97
CA LYS A 166 -0.69 -33.46 -7.98
C LYS A 166 -0.45 -32.05 -8.53
N ILE A 167 0.37 -31.23 -7.84
CA ILE A 167 0.71 -29.88 -8.26
C ILE A 167 2.01 -29.87 -9.08
N ARG A 168 2.92 -30.82 -8.81
CA ARG A 168 4.18 -30.99 -9.55
C ARG A 168 3.92 -31.27 -11.04
N ASP A 169 2.88 -32.07 -11.36
CA ASP A 169 2.50 -32.42 -12.73
C ASP A 169 1.70 -31.33 -13.47
N ARG A 170 1.25 -30.28 -12.76
CA ARG A 170 0.45 -29.19 -13.31
C ARG A 170 1.15 -27.82 -13.25
N LYS A 171 2.47 -27.80 -13.32
CA LYS A 171 3.25 -26.56 -13.28
C LYS A 171 2.78 -25.53 -14.32
N ASN A 172 2.40 -26.00 -15.51
CA ASN A 172 1.86 -25.15 -16.58
C ASN A 172 0.45 -24.63 -16.28
N ASP A 173 -0.40 -25.40 -15.56
CA ASP A 173 -1.75 -24.96 -15.18
C ASP A 173 -1.71 -23.94 -14.05
N ILE A 174 -0.71 -24.03 -13.18
CA ILE A 174 -0.49 -23.10 -12.07
C ILE A 174 0.07 -21.76 -12.57
N GLU A 175 1.00 -21.78 -13.55
CA GLU A 175 1.43 -20.55 -14.22
C GLU A 175 0.26 -19.85 -14.93
N THR A 176 -0.72 -20.60 -15.45
CA THR A 176 -1.93 -20.04 -16.07
C THR A 176 -2.92 -19.50 -15.04
N LEU A 177 -3.05 -20.13 -13.85
CA LEU A 177 -3.99 -19.72 -12.80
C LEU A 177 -3.44 -18.62 -11.88
N TYR A 178 -2.12 -18.58 -11.65
CA TYR A 178 -1.45 -17.59 -10.79
C TYR A 178 -0.68 -16.52 -11.57
N GLY A 179 -0.47 -16.70 -12.87
CA GLY A 179 0.05 -15.67 -13.79
C GLY A 179 -0.85 -14.44 -13.85
N ASP A 180 -2.14 -14.59 -13.56
CA ASP A 180 -3.10 -13.48 -13.48
C ASP A 180 -2.98 -12.64 -12.19
N LEU A 181 -2.10 -12.99 -11.25
CA LEU A 181 -1.89 -12.30 -9.97
C LEU A 181 -0.61 -11.43 -9.90
N GLU A 182 0.18 -11.37 -10.97
CA GLU A 182 1.17 -10.31 -11.12
C GLU A 182 0.44 -8.99 -11.42
N LEU A 183 0.28 -8.14 -10.40
CA LEU A 183 -0.38 -6.83 -10.42
C LEU A 183 0.26 -5.79 -11.38
N ILE A 184 1.32 -6.14 -12.09
CA ILE A 184 1.84 -5.43 -13.25
C ILE A 184 2.05 -6.46 -14.36
N PRO A 185 1.22 -6.46 -15.41
CA PRO A 185 1.41 -7.37 -16.53
C PRO A 185 2.81 -7.22 -17.10
N LYS A 186 3.50 -8.33 -17.42
CA LYS A 186 4.81 -8.32 -18.10
C LYS A 186 4.75 -7.52 -19.41
N ASP A 187 3.59 -7.48 -20.05
CA ASP A 187 3.27 -6.60 -21.18
C ASP A 187 1.87 -6.02 -21.00
N PRO A 188 1.76 -4.79 -20.44
CA PRO A 188 0.47 -4.13 -20.24
C PRO A 188 -0.28 -3.84 -21.55
N ILE A 189 0.39 -3.78 -22.69
CA ILE A 189 -0.26 -3.58 -24.00
C ILE A 189 -1.05 -4.84 -24.36
N THR A 190 -0.40 -6.00 -24.28
CA THR A 190 -1.04 -7.31 -24.55
C THR A 190 -2.16 -7.56 -23.55
N THR A 191 -1.94 -7.28 -22.27
CA THR A 191 -2.97 -7.45 -21.24
C THR A 191 -4.23 -6.63 -21.51
N LEU A 192 -4.09 -5.37 -21.90
CA LEU A 192 -5.26 -4.55 -22.28
C LEU A 192 -5.99 -5.09 -23.50
N GLN A 193 -5.25 -5.65 -24.48
CA GLN A 193 -5.85 -6.28 -25.66
C GLN A 193 -6.65 -7.51 -25.27
N GLU A 194 -6.08 -8.40 -24.45
CA GLU A 194 -6.75 -9.60 -23.95
C GLU A 194 -7.99 -9.27 -23.12
N LEU A 195 -7.91 -8.25 -22.24
CA LEU A 195 -9.06 -7.77 -21.48
C LEU A 195 -10.18 -7.28 -22.38
N CYS A 196 -9.84 -6.51 -23.43
CA CYS A 196 -10.83 -6.05 -24.39
C CYS A 196 -11.49 -7.22 -25.12
N LEU A 197 -10.72 -8.20 -25.58
CA LEU A 197 -11.22 -9.39 -26.27
C LEU A 197 -12.09 -10.25 -25.36
N LYS A 198 -11.64 -10.51 -24.12
CA LYS A 198 -12.41 -11.27 -23.10
C LYS A 198 -13.77 -10.63 -22.81
N ASN A 199 -13.83 -9.31 -22.79
CA ASN A 199 -15.07 -8.56 -22.53
C ASN A 199 -15.85 -8.20 -23.81
N LYS A 200 -15.46 -8.73 -24.99
CA LYS A 200 -16.09 -8.44 -26.29
C LYS A 200 -16.16 -6.93 -26.59
N LYS A 201 -15.09 -6.20 -26.24
CA LYS A 201 -14.97 -4.75 -26.46
C LYS A 201 -13.94 -4.46 -27.57
N PRO A 202 -14.01 -3.28 -28.21
CA PRO A 202 -13.01 -2.86 -29.18
C PRO A 202 -11.61 -2.82 -28.56
N LEU A 203 -10.58 -3.14 -29.37
CA LEU A 203 -9.19 -3.08 -28.94
C LEU A 203 -8.78 -1.67 -28.48
N PRO A 204 -7.78 -1.55 -27.58
CA PRO A 204 -7.31 -0.27 -27.06
C PRO A 204 -6.82 0.65 -28.18
N LYS A 205 -7.25 1.91 -28.17
CA LYS A 205 -6.83 2.93 -29.13
C LYS A 205 -5.69 3.77 -28.56
N TYR A 206 -4.56 3.85 -29.30
CA TYR A 206 -3.39 4.63 -28.92
C TYR A 206 -3.26 5.87 -29.81
N LYS A 207 -3.20 7.06 -29.19
CA LYS A 207 -3.03 8.34 -29.90
C LYS A 207 -1.78 9.05 -29.40
N LEU A 208 -0.90 9.49 -30.32
CA LEU A 208 0.21 10.38 -29.97
C LEU A 208 -0.36 11.75 -29.62
N ILE A 209 -0.13 12.21 -28.38
CA ILE A 209 -0.58 13.54 -27.92
C ILE A 209 0.51 14.57 -28.14
N ARG A 210 1.79 14.20 -27.88
CA ARG A 210 2.89 15.14 -27.89
C ARG A 210 4.21 14.47 -28.20
N ARG A 211 5.04 15.17 -29.01
CA ARG A 211 6.47 14.92 -29.17
C ARG A 211 7.23 16.19 -28.77
N ARG A 212 8.25 16.05 -27.94
CA ARG A 212 9.14 17.14 -27.50
C ARG A 212 10.59 16.66 -27.51
N GLY A 213 11.53 17.60 -27.47
CA GLY A 213 12.98 17.36 -27.42
C GLY A 213 13.63 17.21 -28.79
N PRO A 214 14.96 17.30 -28.82
CA PRO A 214 15.75 17.15 -30.04
C PRO A 214 15.70 15.70 -30.55
N ASP A 215 16.05 15.46 -31.81
CA ASP A 215 15.93 14.15 -32.46
C ASP A 215 16.77 13.05 -31.79
N HIS A 216 17.85 13.40 -31.11
CA HIS A 216 18.70 12.47 -30.37
C HIS A 216 18.18 12.17 -28.93
N GLN A 217 17.23 12.97 -28.41
CA GLN A 217 16.58 12.78 -27.11
C GLN A 217 15.08 13.08 -27.16
N PRO A 218 14.31 12.38 -28.00
CA PRO A 218 12.88 12.65 -28.12
C PRO A 218 12.11 12.20 -26.90
N GLN A 219 11.09 12.97 -26.54
CA GLN A 219 10.10 12.62 -25.53
C GLN A 219 8.73 12.49 -26.18
N PHE A 220 8.07 11.37 -25.94
CA PHE A 220 6.75 11.08 -26.49
C PHE A 220 5.73 11.02 -25.36
N ALA A 221 4.51 11.51 -25.62
CA ALA A 221 3.35 11.24 -24.79
C ALA A 221 2.26 10.58 -25.64
N TYR A 222 1.81 9.40 -25.20
CA TYR A 222 0.73 8.65 -25.80
C TYR A 222 -0.45 8.58 -24.86
N GLN A 223 -1.64 8.73 -25.42
CA GLN A 223 -2.91 8.42 -24.77
C GLN A 223 -3.35 7.04 -25.20
N VAL A 224 -3.81 6.22 -24.25
CA VAL A 224 -4.57 5.00 -24.50
C VAL A 224 -6.02 5.21 -24.09
N THR A 225 -6.97 4.69 -24.87
CA THR A 225 -8.41 4.77 -24.63
C THR A 225 -9.00 3.38 -24.75
N VAL A 226 -9.79 2.99 -23.77
CA VAL A 226 -10.53 1.71 -23.75
C VAL A 226 -11.98 1.97 -23.39
N THR A 227 -12.90 1.30 -24.10
CA THR A 227 -14.32 1.32 -23.78
C THR A 227 -14.56 0.60 -22.44
N PRO A 228 -15.40 1.14 -21.53
CA PRO A 228 -15.63 0.55 -20.21
C PRO A 228 -16.06 -0.91 -20.26
N PHE A 229 -15.54 -1.72 -19.35
CA PHE A 229 -15.92 -3.12 -19.21
C PHE A 229 -17.21 -3.30 -18.42
N GLN A 230 -17.53 -2.35 -17.54
CA GLN A 230 -18.74 -2.36 -16.70
C GLN A 230 -19.78 -1.39 -17.24
N LYS A 231 -21.07 -1.79 -17.12
CA LYS A 231 -22.21 -0.96 -17.54
C LYS A 231 -22.42 0.32 -16.71
N ILE A 232 -21.71 0.45 -15.60
CA ILE A 232 -21.83 1.58 -14.66
C ILE A 232 -21.03 2.80 -15.13
N LEU A 233 -19.99 2.60 -15.95
CA LEU A 233 -19.17 3.69 -16.49
C LEU A 233 -19.67 3.98 -17.92
N ASN A 234 -20.25 5.15 -18.14
CA ASN A 234 -20.75 5.58 -19.45
C ASN A 234 -19.67 6.25 -20.32
N GLU A 235 -18.47 6.47 -19.81
CA GLU A 235 -17.39 7.18 -20.50
C GLU A 235 -16.17 6.28 -20.71
N ASP A 236 -15.45 6.50 -21.82
CA ASP A 236 -14.22 5.78 -22.13
C ASP A 236 -13.14 6.01 -21.03
N ILE A 237 -12.45 4.94 -20.65
CA ILE A 237 -11.33 5.02 -19.69
C ILE A 237 -10.08 5.45 -20.46
N VAL A 238 -9.40 6.48 -19.95
CA VAL A 238 -8.28 7.12 -20.64
C VAL A 238 -7.08 7.23 -19.72
N ALA A 239 -5.89 6.85 -20.20
CA ALA A 239 -4.63 7.07 -19.50
C ALA A 239 -3.57 7.65 -20.43
N ILE A 240 -2.62 8.42 -19.86
CA ILE A 240 -1.52 9.05 -20.58
C ILE A 240 -0.19 8.54 -20.03
N GLY A 241 0.65 7.99 -20.92
CA GLY A 241 2.02 7.58 -20.63
C GLY A 241 3.06 8.41 -21.37
N ARG A 242 4.25 8.51 -20.77
CA ARG A 242 5.40 9.24 -21.35
C ARG A 242 6.61 8.32 -21.44
N GLY A 243 7.48 8.56 -22.45
CA GLY A 243 8.69 7.79 -22.64
C GLY A 243 9.62 8.39 -23.69
N ASN A 244 10.88 7.96 -23.69
CA ASN A 244 11.89 8.40 -24.65
C ASN A 244 11.79 7.68 -26.02
N SER A 245 10.85 6.74 -26.17
CA SER A 245 10.45 6.13 -27.45
C SER A 245 8.94 6.01 -27.53
N LYS A 246 8.40 5.87 -28.75
CA LYS A 246 6.96 5.66 -28.97
C LYS A 246 6.46 4.41 -28.22
N GLN A 247 7.26 3.33 -28.24
CA GLN A 247 6.93 2.06 -27.59
C GLN A 247 6.90 2.22 -26.07
N LYS A 248 7.93 2.84 -25.47
CA LYS A 248 7.96 3.10 -24.01
C LYS A 248 6.81 4.00 -23.55
N ALA A 249 6.45 5.02 -24.35
CA ALA A 249 5.32 5.89 -24.00
C ALA A 249 3.97 5.16 -24.09
N LYS A 250 3.77 4.27 -25.10
CA LYS A 250 2.58 3.41 -25.18
C LYS A 250 2.53 2.40 -24.02
N PHE A 251 3.67 1.79 -23.70
CA PHE A 251 3.78 0.86 -22.57
C PHE A 251 3.40 1.54 -21.24
N ALA A 252 3.95 2.72 -20.96
CA ALA A 252 3.62 3.50 -19.76
C ALA A 252 2.14 3.91 -19.71
N ALA A 253 1.52 4.23 -20.88
CA ALA A 253 0.10 4.54 -20.94
C ALA A 253 -0.76 3.30 -20.62
N ALA A 254 -0.39 2.16 -21.20
CA ALA A 254 -1.09 0.89 -20.97
C ALA A 254 -0.98 0.43 -19.52
N ALA A 255 0.22 0.49 -18.91
CA ALA A 255 0.44 0.13 -17.50
C ALA A 255 -0.45 0.96 -16.58
N LYS A 256 -0.47 2.29 -16.76
CA LYS A 256 -1.32 3.18 -15.97
C LYS A 256 -2.82 2.89 -16.14
N LEU A 257 -3.25 2.52 -17.34
CA LEU A 257 -4.66 2.19 -17.59
C LEU A 257 -5.02 0.84 -16.98
N CYS A 258 -4.12 -0.14 -16.99
CA CYS A 258 -4.29 -1.40 -16.26
C CYS A 258 -4.47 -1.14 -14.77
N GLU A 259 -3.63 -0.33 -14.14
CA GLU A 259 -3.78 0.07 -12.74
C GLU A 259 -5.18 0.66 -12.46
N MET A 260 -5.65 1.57 -13.31
CA MET A 260 -6.99 2.18 -13.16
C MET A 260 -8.14 1.18 -13.31
N ILE A 261 -7.98 0.14 -14.12
CA ILE A 261 -8.99 -0.91 -14.32
C ILE A 261 -8.98 -1.91 -13.16
N TYR A 262 -7.81 -2.28 -12.64
CA TYR A 262 -7.68 -3.31 -11.60
C TYR A 262 -7.90 -2.76 -10.18
N LEU A 263 -7.60 -1.49 -9.90
CA LEU A 263 -7.81 -0.85 -8.59
C LEU A 263 -9.26 -0.98 -8.06
N PRO A 264 -10.34 -0.81 -8.86
CA PRO A 264 -11.70 -0.97 -8.36
C PRO A 264 -12.08 -2.40 -7.98
N TYR A 265 -11.37 -3.42 -8.49
CA TYR A 265 -11.65 -4.84 -8.17
C TYR A 265 -10.98 -5.31 -6.86
N ILE A 266 -10.06 -4.52 -6.31
CA ILE A 266 -9.41 -4.80 -5.03
C ILE A 266 -10.17 -4.13 -3.87
N SER A 267 -11.11 -3.22 -4.19
CA SER A 267 -11.89 -2.42 -3.23
C SER A 267 -13.31 -2.98 -2.99
N GLN A 268 -13.64 -4.13 -3.50
CA GLN A 268 -14.86 -4.89 -3.23
C GLN A 268 -14.47 -6.26 -2.64
#